data_9c43b4af529fdf38af3aba7c5cee77ad
#
_entry.id   9c43b4af529fdf38af3aba7c5cee77ad
#
_cell.length_a   1.000
_cell.length_b   1.000
_cell.length_c   1.000
_cell.angle_alpha   90.00
_cell.angle_beta   90.00
_cell.angle_gamma   90.00
#
_symmetry.space_group_name_H-M   'P 1'
#
loop_
_entity.id
_entity.type
_entity.pdbx_description
1 polymer ?
#
loop_
_entity_poly.entity_id
_entity_poly.type
_entity_poly.pdbx_seq_one_letter_code
_entity_poly.pdbx_strand_id
1 'polypeptide(L)'
;MNVESILARKGTEVATIAPEASIKKAADWLRAKNVGALVVMSNDALVGIISERDIVRAFSRYGEPVASMQVKEIMTQGLITASLGDDLTHLMRLMTRHRVRHMPVLRNGKLAGIISIGDVVKHRLDDLELEANVLRDVYIASHPRH
;
A
#
# COMPACT_ATOMS: atom_id res chain seq x y z
N MET A 1 -3.42 -3.68 16.82
CA MET A 1 -3.79 -2.91 15.61
C MET A 1 -3.76 -3.83 14.41
N ASN A 2 -4.76 -3.71 13.57
CA ASN A 2 -4.93 -4.57 12.40
C ASN A 2 -5.18 -3.73 11.14
N VAL A 3 -5.29 -4.40 10.00
CA VAL A 3 -5.54 -3.78 8.69
C VAL A 3 -6.81 -2.92 8.71
N GLU A 4 -7.88 -3.42 9.32
CA GLU A 4 -9.14 -2.69 9.41
C GLU A 4 -8.96 -1.33 10.11
N SER A 5 -8.18 -1.29 11.19
CA SER A 5 -7.85 -0.06 11.91
C SER A 5 -7.10 0.94 11.03
N ILE A 6 -6.17 0.44 10.21
CA ILE A 6 -5.41 1.27 9.27
C ILE A 6 -6.34 1.88 8.22
N LEU A 7 -7.21 1.06 7.63
CA LEU A 7 -8.16 1.53 6.62
C LEU A 7 -9.19 2.49 7.18
N ALA A 8 -9.60 2.32 8.45
CA ALA A 8 -10.52 3.25 9.11
C ALA A 8 -9.94 4.66 9.21
N ARG A 9 -8.62 4.79 9.37
CA ARG A 9 -7.93 6.09 9.40
C ARG A 9 -7.56 6.61 8.02
N LYS A 10 -7.02 5.74 7.19
CA LYS A 10 -6.55 6.07 5.84
C LYS A 10 -7.69 6.30 4.87
N GLY A 11 -8.76 5.52 5.00
CA GLY A 11 -9.84 5.44 4.02
C GLY A 11 -9.71 4.20 3.13
N THR A 12 -10.79 3.89 2.45
CA THR A 12 -10.92 2.69 1.61
C THR A 12 -10.84 3.00 0.12
N GLU A 13 -10.65 4.27 -0.25
CA GLU A 13 -10.52 4.66 -1.65
C GLU A 13 -9.23 4.09 -2.23
N VAL A 14 -9.34 3.45 -3.39
CA VAL A 14 -8.22 2.86 -4.11
C VAL A 14 -8.18 3.41 -5.53
N ALA A 15 -7.03 3.94 -5.93
CA ALA A 15 -6.82 4.36 -7.31
C ALA A 15 -6.62 3.12 -8.18
N THR A 16 -7.44 2.95 -9.19
CA THR A 16 -7.43 1.79 -10.09
C THR A 16 -7.17 2.18 -11.53
N ILE A 17 -6.74 1.22 -12.32
CA ILE A 17 -6.52 1.41 -13.76
C ILE A 17 -6.83 0.10 -14.49
N ALA A 18 -7.23 0.22 -15.76
CA ALA A 18 -7.48 -0.94 -16.60
C ALA A 18 -6.17 -1.53 -17.15
N PRO A 19 -6.10 -2.85 -17.35
CA PRO A 19 -4.88 -3.48 -17.87
C PRO A 19 -4.51 -3.02 -19.28
N GLU A 20 -5.46 -2.58 -20.08
CA GLU A 20 -5.24 -2.11 -21.45
C GLU A 20 -4.83 -0.63 -21.53
N ALA A 21 -4.87 0.09 -20.42
CA ALA A 21 -4.44 1.49 -20.39
C ALA A 21 -2.94 1.60 -20.68
N SER A 22 -2.52 2.75 -21.21
CA SER A 22 -1.11 2.98 -21.52
C SER A 22 -0.33 3.28 -20.24
N ILE A 23 0.98 3.03 -20.28
CA ILE A 23 1.89 3.40 -19.19
C ILE A 23 1.92 4.91 -18.99
N LYS A 24 1.79 5.70 -20.08
CA LYS A 24 1.66 7.16 -19.97
C LYS A 24 0.47 7.54 -19.12
N LYS A 25 -0.69 6.91 -19.35
CA LYS A 25 -1.89 7.15 -18.55
C LYS A 25 -1.68 6.74 -17.10
N ALA A 26 -1.01 5.61 -16.86
CA ALA A 26 -0.70 5.15 -15.51
C ALA A 26 0.19 6.18 -14.78
N ALA A 27 1.24 6.67 -15.44
CA ALA A 27 2.13 7.68 -14.86
C ALA A 27 1.38 8.96 -14.53
N ASP A 28 0.53 9.44 -15.43
CA ASP A 28 -0.29 10.63 -15.20
C ASP A 28 -1.25 10.43 -14.02
N TRP A 29 -1.84 9.25 -13.91
CA TRP A 29 -2.79 8.92 -12.85
C TRP A 29 -2.12 8.82 -11.49
N LEU A 30 -0.93 8.19 -11.42
CA LEU A 30 -0.11 8.15 -10.20
C LEU A 30 0.17 9.56 -9.69
N ARG A 31 0.57 10.44 -10.59
CA ARG A 31 0.84 11.84 -10.26
C ARG A 31 -0.42 12.58 -9.81
N ALA A 32 -1.51 12.46 -10.57
CA ALA A 32 -2.76 13.15 -10.28
C ALA A 32 -3.35 12.73 -8.93
N LYS A 33 -3.25 11.46 -8.60
CA LYS A 33 -3.75 10.91 -7.32
C LYS A 33 -2.72 11.00 -6.20
N ASN A 34 -1.49 11.38 -6.51
CA ASN A 34 -0.40 11.45 -5.54
C ASN A 34 -0.22 10.14 -4.77
N VAL A 35 -0.17 9.04 -5.51
CA VAL A 35 0.02 7.69 -4.96
C VAL A 35 1.20 7.02 -5.64
N GLY A 36 1.79 6.03 -4.98
CA GLY A 36 2.95 5.28 -5.50
C GLY A 36 2.58 4.04 -6.29
N ALA A 37 1.32 3.63 -6.28
CA ALA A 37 0.85 2.45 -6.99
C ALA A 37 -0.62 2.56 -7.34
N LEU A 38 -0.99 1.88 -8.43
CA LEU A 38 -2.37 1.72 -8.87
C LEU A 38 -2.72 0.24 -8.86
N VAL A 39 -3.91 -0.07 -8.41
CA VAL A 39 -4.44 -1.43 -8.50
C VAL A 39 -4.99 -1.63 -9.91
N VAL A 40 -4.57 -2.71 -10.56
CA VAL A 40 -5.03 -3.02 -11.92
C VAL A 40 -6.24 -3.93 -11.82
N MET A 41 -7.37 -3.43 -12.32
CA MET A 41 -8.65 -4.13 -12.28
C MET A 41 -9.13 -4.41 -13.69
N SER A 42 -9.52 -5.67 -13.94
CA SER A 42 -10.23 -6.06 -15.17
C SER A 42 -11.65 -6.40 -14.76
N ASN A 43 -12.60 -5.54 -15.11
CA ASN A 43 -13.95 -5.57 -14.57
C ASN A 43 -13.89 -5.47 -13.04
N ASP A 44 -14.42 -6.44 -12.31
CA ASP A 44 -14.36 -6.47 -10.85
C ASP A 44 -13.23 -7.35 -10.31
N ALA A 45 -12.34 -7.82 -11.17
CA ALA A 45 -11.26 -8.73 -10.79
C ALA A 45 -9.94 -7.97 -10.61
N LEU A 46 -9.27 -8.22 -9.49
CA LEU A 46 -7.91 -7.75 -9.23
C LEU A 46 -6.93 -8.60 -10.07
N VAL A 47 -6.22 -7.97 -10.99
CA VAL A 47 -5.30 -8.66 -11.89
C VAL A 47 -3.83 -8.29 -11.69
N GLY A 48 -3.55 -7.18 -11.04
CA GLY A 48 -2.17 -6.77 -10.80
C GLY A 48 -2.07 -5.47 -10.02
N ILE A 49 -0.82 -5.05 -9.82
CA ILE A 49 -0.46 -3.72 -9.32
C ILE A 49 0.59 -3.14 -10.25
N ILE A 50 0.48 -1.84 -10.53
CA ILE A 50 1.53 -1.11 -11.22
C ILE A 50 2.01 0.03 -10.31
N SER A 51 3.31 0.06 -10.03
CA SER A 51 3.94 1.04 -9.17
C SER A 51 4.87 1.96 -9.95
N GLU A 52 5.26 3.07 -9.33
CA GLU A 52 6.30 3.96 -9.88
C GLU A 52 7.57 3.16 -10.18
N ARG A 53 7.93 2.23 -9.31
CA ARG A 53 9.11 1.39 -9.48
C ARG A 53 9.00 0.51 -10.72
N ASP A 54 7.83 -0.07 -10.98
CA ASP A 54 7.60 -0.88 -12.18
C ASP A 54 7.83 -0.04 -13.44
N ILE A 55 7.35 1.18 -13.44
CA ILE A 55 7.51 2.10 -14.59
C ILE A 55 8.98 2.48 -14.78
N VAL A 56 9.70 2.81 -13.70
CA VAL A 56 11.12 3.14 -13.78
C VAL A 56 11.92 1.95 -14.29
N ARG A 57 11.66 0.76 -13.81
CA ARG A 57 12.33 -0.47 -14.28
C ARG A 57 12.03 -0.74 -15.75
N ALA A 58 10.79 -0.55 -16.16
CA ALA A 58 10.39 -0.73 -17.56
C ALA A 58 11.08 0.29 -18.47
N PHE A 59 11.15 1.55 -18.02
CA PHE A 59 11.83 2.59 -18.78
C PHE A 59 13.33 2.27 -18.94
N SER A 60 13.97 1.80 -17.87
CA SER A 60 15.37 1.37 -17.93
C SER A 60 15.60 0.23 -18.93
N ARG A 61 14.63 -0.69 -19.04
CA ARG A 61 14.73 -1.86 -19.90
C ARG A 61 14.37 -1.58 -21.35
N TYR A 62 13.32 -0.82 -21.60
CA TYR A 62 12.72 -0.65 -22.93
C TYR A 62 12.91 0.76 -23.51
N GLY A 63 13.24 1.76 -22.70
CA GLY A 63 13.42 3.14 -23.16
C GLY A 63 12.10 3.82 -23.51
N GLU A 64 12.15 4.74 -24.48
CA GLU A 64 11.03 5.58 -24.87
C GLU A 64 9.71 4.85 -25.23
N PRO A 65 9.73 3.66 -25.86
CA PRO A 65 8.50 2.94 -26.20
C PRO A 65 7.59 2.62 -24.99
N VAL A 66 8.11 2.67 -23.76
CA VAL A 66 7.34 2.36 -22.55
C VAL A 66 6.06 3.18 -22.45
N ALA A 67 6.09 4.44 -22.83
CA ALA A 67 4.91 5.31 -22.75
C ALA A 67 3.69 4.74 -23.48
N SER A 68 3.90 4.04 -24.59
CA SER A 68 2.85 3.46 -25.41
C SER A 68 2.55 1.99 -25.07
N MET A 69 3.31 1.38 -24.18
CA MET A 69 3.04 0.01 -23.73
C MET A 69 1.80 -0.01 -22.84
N GLN A 70 1.17 -1.17 -22.76
CA GLN A 70 0.00 -1.34 -21.90
C GLN A 70 0.40 -1.69 -20.48
N VAL A 71 -0.42 -1.29 -19.52
CA VAL A 71 -0.22 -1.59 -18.10
C VAL A 71 -0.01 -3.09 -17.87
N LYS A 72 -0.79 -3.94 -18.53
CA LYS A 72 -0.69 -5.40 -18.37
C LYS A 72 0.67 -5.98 -18.75
N GLU A 73 1.44 -5.29 -19.60
CA GLU A 73 2.77 -5.74 -20.01
C GLU A 73 3.84 -5.46 -18.95
N ILE A 74 3.57 -4.52 -18.04
CA ILE A 74 4.54 -4.02 -17.05
C ILE A 74 4.12 -4.35 -15.62
N MET A 75 2.84 -4.46 -15.34
CA MET A 75 2.30 -4.66 -13.99
C MET A 75 2.89 -5.90 -13.31
N THR A 76 2.91 -5.88 -11.99
CA THR A 76 3.27 -7.03 -11.16
C THR A 76 2.03 -7.90 -10.98
N GLN A 77 2.15 -9.19 -11.27
CA GLN A 77 1.15 -10.24 -11.02
C GLN A 77 1.60 -11.07 -9.81
N GLY A 78 0.78 -12.05 -9.44
CA GLY A 78 1.12 -12.90 -8.31
C GLY A 78 1.14 -12.12 -6.99
N LEU A 79 0.13 -11.32 -6.76
CA LEU A 79 0.10 -10.35 -5.67
C LEU A 79 0.03 -11.01 -4.30
N ILE A 80 0.76 -10.43 -3.34
CA ILE A 80 0.59 -10.70 -1.93
C ILE A 80 -0.53 -9.77 -1.45
N THR A 81 -1.57 -10.33 -0.87
CA THR A 81 -2.74 -9.59 -0.40
C THR A 81 -2.90 -9.72 1.11
N ALA A 82 -3.60 -8.77 1.70
CA ALA A 82 -3.92 -8.76 3.12
C ALA A 82 -5.43 -8.93 3.32
N SER A 83 -5.82 -9.41 4.50
CA SER A 83 -7.20 -9.48 4.95
C SER A 83 -7.44 -8.44 6.03
N LEU A 84 -8.70 -8.02 6.21
CA LEU A 84 -9.05 -6.99 7.19
C LEU A 84 -8.63 -7.35 8.63
N GLY A 85 -8.65 -8.63 8.96
CA GLY A 85 -8.28 -9.10 10.31
C GLY A 85 -6.78 -9.28 10.54
N ASP A 86 -5.95 -9.15 9.51
CA ASP A 86 -4.51 -9.31 9.65
C ASP A 86 -3.93 -8.25 10.57
N ASP A 87 -3.00 -8.66 11.45
CA ASP A 87 -2.35 -7.71 12.34
C ASP A 87 -1.15 -7.02 11.68
N LEU A 88 -0.72 -5.93 12.29
CA LEU A 88 0.36 -5.10 11.78
C LEU A 88 1.69 -5.85 11.68
N THR A 89 1.98 -6.69 12.67
CA THR A 89 3.21 -7.48 12.70
C THR A 89 3.25 -8.48 11.55
N HIS A 90 2.12 -9.10 11.26
CA HIS A 90 1.99 -10.02 10.13
C HIS A 90 2.23 -9.31 8.79
N LEU A 91 1.63 -8.13 8.61
CA LEU A 91 1.86 -7.32 7.42
C LEU A 91 3.33 -6.96 7.24
N MET A 92 3.98 -6.51 8.30
CA MET A 92 5.39 -6.15 8.27
C MET A 92 6.27 -7.32 7.83
N ARG A 93 5.97 -8.52 8.34
CA ARG A 93 6.67 -9.74 7.94
C ARG A 93 6.48 -10.07 6.46
N LEU A 94 5.24 -9.97 5.97
CA LEU A 94 4.94 -10.23 4.56
C LEU A 94 5.63 -9.23 3.65
N MET A 95 5.57 -7.96 3.98
CA MET A 95 6.22 -6.89 3.20
C MET A 95 7.74 -7.08 3.15
N THR A 96 8.35 -7.44 4.28
CA THR A 96 9.78 -7.67 4.36
C THR A 96 10.19 -8.93 3.60
N ARG A 97 9.47 -10.03 3.80
CA ARG A 97 9.77 -11.32 3.17
C ARG A 97 9.67 -11.25 1.65
N HIS A 98 8.62 -10.63 1.15
CA HIS A 98 8.33 -10.57 -0.28
C HIS A 98 8.84 -9.29 -0.94
N ARG A 99 9.43 -8.37 -0.17
CA ARG A 99 9.95 -7.07 -0.66
C ARG A 99 8.89 -6.27 -1.41
N VAL A 100 7.66 -6.31 -0.92
CA VAL A 100 6.55 -5.54 -1.49
C VAL A 100 6.28 -4.31 -0.65
N ARG A 101 5.90 -3.22 -1.31
CA ARG A 101 5.62 -1.93 -0.67
C ARG A 101 4.16 -1.57 -0.66
N HIS A 102 3.35 -2.31 -1.39
CA HIS A 102 1.91 -2.09 -1.48
C HIS A 102 1.21 -3.44 -1.46
N MET A 103 0.17 -3.55 -0.66
CA MET A 103 -0.62 -4.77 -0.55
C MET A 103 -2.08 -4.43 -0.72
N PRO A 104 -2.75 -4.99 -1.73
CA PRO A 104 -4.20 -4.91 -1.80
C PRO A 104 -4.82 -5.62 -0.61
N VAL A 105 -5.89 -5.07 -0.09
CA VAL A 105 -6.67 -5.67 0.99
C VAL A 105 -7.94 -6.24 0.38
N LEU A 106 -8.20 -7.51 0.66
CA LEU A 106 -9.38 -8.20 0.16
C LEU A 106 -10.35 -8.49 1.32
N ARG A 107 -11.63 -8.36 1.01
CA ARG A 107 -12.73 -8.78 1.88
C ARG A 107 -13.64 -9.67 1.05
N ASN A 108 -13.78 -10.93 1.46
CA ASN A 108 -14.57 -11.92 0.73
C ASN A 108 -14.19 -11.99 -0.75
N GLY A 109 -12.90 -11.95 -1.04
CA GLY A 109 -12.35 -12.02 -2.40
C GLY A 109 -12.45 -10.73 -3.21
N LYS A 110 -13.01 -9.65 -2.64
CA LYS A 110 -13.17 -8.37 -3.32
C LYS A 110 -12.21 -7.32 -2.75
N LEU A 111 -11.79 -6.40 -3.60
CA LEU A 111 -10.90 -5.31 -3.20
C LEU A 111 -11.60 -4.41 -2.18
N ALA A 112 -11.00 -4.28 -0.99
CA ALA A 112 -11.51 -3.45 0.10
C ALA A 112 -10.63 -2.23 0.37
N GLY A 113 -9.38 -2.24 -0.08
CA GLY A 113 -8.46 -1.13 0.15
C GLY A 113 -7.06 -1.49 -0.31
N ILE A 114 -6.12 -0.60 -0.01
CA ILE A 114 -4.70 -0.82 -0.27
C ILE A 114 -3.89 -0.30 0.93
N ILE A 115 -2.88 -1.03 1.32
CA ILE A 115 -1.96 -0.66 2.39
C ILE A 115 -0.56 -0.50 1.80
N SER A 116 0.06 0.64 2.06
CA SER A 116 1.46 0.88 1.69
C SER A 116 2.38 0.67 2.89
N ILE A 117 3.68 0.49 2.61
CA ILE A 117 4.67 0.42 3.69
C ILE A 117 4.70 1.72 4.51
N GLY A 118 4.43 2.87 3.86
CA GLY A 118 4.30 4.15 4.55
C GLY A 118 3.16 4.17 5.56
N ASP A 119 2.02 3.57 5.21
CA ASP A 119 0.88 3.42 6.13
C ASP A 119 1.25 2.59 7.35
N VAL A 120 1.95 1.46 7.11
CA VAL A 120 2.38 0.55 8.17
C VAL A 120 3.37 1.25 9.11
N VAL A 121 4.36 1.93 8.56
CA VAL A 121 5.36 2.67 9.35
C VAL A 121 4.69 3.76 10.17
N LYS A 122 3.81 4.54 9.58
CA LYS A 122 3.09 5.60 10.27
C LYS A 122 2.31 5.05 11.47
N HIS A 123 1.57 3.97 11.28
CA HIS A 123 0.79 3.37 12.36
C HIS A 123 1.69 2.79 13.46
N ARG A 124 2.83 2.19 13.10
CA ARG A 124 3.78 1.67 14.07
C ARG A 124 4.42 2.80 14.88
N LEU A 125 4.75 3.91 14.25
CA LEU A 125 5.28 5.09 14.94
C LEU A 125 4.25 5.68 15.89
N ASP A 126 2.99 5.79 15.47
CA ASP A 126 1.90 6.28 16.31
C ASP A 126 1.71 5.37 17.55
N ASP A 127 1.77 4.06 17.37
CA ASP A 127 1.67 3.10 18.48
C ASP A 127 2.83 3.25 19.46
N LEU A 128 4.06 3.37 18.97
CA LEU A 128 5.24 3.56 19.81
C LEU A 128 5.18 4.89 20.57
N GLU A 129 4.71 5.93 19.95
CA GLU A 129 4.52 7.25 20.58
C GLU A 129 3.49 7.17 21.70
N LEU A 130 2.37 6.50 21.46
CA LEU A 130 1.33 6.27 22.46
C LEU A 130 1.89 5.47 23.65
N GLU A 131 2.62 4.39 23.41
CA GLU A 131 3.27 3.59 24.45
C GLU A 131 4.21 4.45 25.29
N ALA A 132 5.03 5.29 24.66
CA ALA A 132 5.96 6.18 25.34
C ALA A 132 5.23 7.20 26.22
N ASN A 133 4.13 7.76 25.73
CA ASN A 133 3.30 8.71 26.48
C ASN A 133 2.64 8.05 27.67
N VAL A 134 2.11 6.83 27.53
CA VAL A 134 1.51 6.07 28.62
C VAL A 134 2.54 5.79 29.71
N LEU A 135 3.74 5.35 29.33
CA LEU A 135 4.84 5.08 30.29
C LEU A 135 5.24 6.35 31.02
N ARG A 136 5.32 7.47 30.34
CA ARG A 136 5.64 8.77 30.95
C ARG A 136 4.57 9.16 31.99
N ASP A 137 3.30 9.03 31.64
CA ASP A 137 2.19 9.37 32.53
C ASP A 137 2.20 8.48 33.76
N VAL A 138 2.46 7.18 33.61
CA VAL A 138 2.60 6.24 34.73
C VAL A 138 3.77 6.63 35.63
N TYR A 139 4.90 7.00 35.04
CA TYR A 139 6.09 7.44 35.79
C TYR A 139 5.79 8.70 36.60
N ILE A 140 5.17 9.70 36.00
CA ILE A 140 4.79 10.96 36.66
C ILE A 140 3.83 10.69 37.81
N ALA A 141 2.82 9.84 37.62
CA ALA A 141 1.88 9.46 38.67
C ALA A 141 2.55 8.76 39.84
N SER A 142 3.61 7.94 39.58
CA SER A 142 4.37 7.22 40.60
C SER A 142 5.43 8.05 41.29
N HIS A 143 5.85 9.19 40.68
CA HIS A 143 6.92 10.06 41.17
C HIS A 143 6.44 11.52 41.18
N PRO A 144 5.39 11.83 41.98
CA PRO A 144 4.85 13.20 42.01
C PRO A 144 5.89 14.19 42.51
N ARG A 145 5.93 15.39 41.89
CA ARG A 145 6.75 16.51 42.34
C ARG A 145 6.02 17.21 43.47
N HIS A 146 6.78 17.61 44.45
CA HIS A 146 6.31 18.42 45.57
C HIS A 146 6.60 19.89 45.34
#